data_98ee09b92c770fb3bc78442459991ac4
#
_entry.id   98ee09b92c770fb3bc78442459991ac4
#
_cell.length_a   1.000
_cell.length_b   1.000
_cell.length_c   1.000
_cell.angle_alpha   90.00
_cell.angle_beta   90.00
_cell.angle_gamma   90.00
#
_symmetry.space_group_name_H-M   'P 1'
#
loop_
_entity.id
_entity.type
_entity.pdbx_description
1 polymer ?
#
loop_
_entity_poly.entity_id
_entity_poly.type
_entity_poly.pdbx_seq_one_letter_code
_entity_poly.pdbx_strand_id
1 'polypeptide(L)'
;NLLILLERRIDNVVYRLGLANTRRQARQIVRHGHIAVNGKRLDIPSAMTYVGDVITVMENSRSKEYFKGMEETLATKAVPAWLIQDAQNLGGKVDRFPTREEIDVPIEEHLIVELYSK
;
A
#
# COMPACT_ATOMS: atom_id res chain seq x y z
N ASN A 1 0.25 18.43 -5.36
CA ASN A 1 0.30 17.70 -6.61
C ASN A 1 -0.61 16.47 -6.56
N LEU A 2 -1.49 16.34 -7.55
CA LEU A 2 -2.50 15.29 -7.60
C LEU A 2 -1.89 13.89 -7.64
N LEU A 3 -0.84 13.69 -8.43
CA LEU A 3 -0.20 12.39 -8.55
C LEU A 3 0.42 11.94 -7.22
N ILE A 4 1.02 12.86 -6.49
CA ILE A 4 1.60 12.57 -5.19
C ILE A 4 0.51 12.21 -4.19
N LEU A 5 -0.60 12.93 -4.20
CA LEU A 5 -1.73 12.62 -3.32
C LEU A 5 -2.30 11.23 -3.58
N LEU A 6 -2.46 10.85 -4.84
CA LEU A 6 -2.96 9.53 -5.19
C LEU A 6 -1.97 8.43 -4.80
N GLU A 7 -0.68 8.69 -4.93
CA GLU A 7 0.34 7.73 -4.56
C GLU A 7 0.35 7.45 -3.05
N ARG A 8 -0.04 8.44 -2.24
CA ARG A 8 -0.06 8.33 -0.78
C ARG A 8 -1.27 7.60 -0.21
N ARG A 9 -2.27 7.26 -1.01
CA ARG A 9 -3.46 6.56 -0.52
C ARG A 9 -3.06 5.20 0.05
N ILE A 10 -3.77 4.76 1.10
CA ILE A 10 -3.42 3.49 1.75
C ILE A 10 -3.59 2.31 0.80
N ASP A 11 -4.59 2.32 -0.09
CA ASP A 11 -4.75 1.24 -1.06
C ASP A 11 -3.55 1.16 -2.00
N ASN A 12 -3.02 2.31 -2.43
CA ASN A 12 -1.83 2.33 -3.27
C ASN A 12 -0.58 1.89 -2.50
N VAL A 13 -0.45 2.32 -1.25
CA VAL A 13 0.69 1.92 -0.41
C VAL A 13 0.70 0.41 -0.20
N VAL A 14 -0.46 -0.19 0.06
CA VAL A 14 -0.58 -1.65 0.19
C VAL A 14 -0.13 -2.34 -1.10
N TYR A 15 -0.53 -1.81 -2.25
CA TYR A 15 -0.09 -2.34 -3.54
C TYR A 15 1.43 -2.19 -3.73
N ARG A 16 1.99 -1.02 -3.42
CA ARG A 16 3.43 -0.76 -3.58
C ARG A 16 4.28 -1.61 -2.64
N LEU A 17 3.77 -1.92 -1.46
CA LEU A 17 4.47 -2.79 -0.52
C LEU A 17 4.46 -4.26 -0.98
N GLY A 18 3.64 -4.60 -1.95
CA GLY A 18 3.59 -5.95 -2.48
C GLY A 18 2.56 -6.85 -1.80
N LEU A 19 1.71 -6.31 -0.94
CA LEU A 19 0.67 -7.08 -0.27
C LEU A 19 -0.47 -7.46 -1.21
N ALA A 20 -0.54 -6.83 -2.37
CA ALA A 20 -1.53 -7.13 -3.39
C ALA A 20 -0.87 -7.10 -4.76
N ASN A 21 -1.46 -7.80 -5.73
CA ASN A 21 -0.95 -7.86 -7.09
C ASN A 21 -1.48 -6.74 -7.97
N THR A 22 -2.60 -6.14 -7.57
CA THR A 22 -3.21 -5.03 -8.29
C THR A 22 -3.73 -4.00 -7.29
N ARG A 23 -3.96 -2.78 -7.77
CA ARG A 23 -4.56 -1.74 -6.91
C ARG A 23 -5.98 -2.09 -6.51
N ARG A 24 -6.74 -2.74 -7.39
CA ARG A 24 -8.09 -3.20 -7.07
C ARG A 24 -8.07 -4.22 -5.93
N GLN A 25 -7.15 -5.17 -5.99
CA GLN A 25 -6.99 -6.15 -4.92
C GLN A 25 -6.58 -5.48 -3.61
N ALA A 26 -5.66 -4.53 -3.68
CA ALA A 26 -5.22 -3.78 -2.51
C ALA A 26 -6.39 -3.04 -1.86
N ARG A 27 -7.24 -2.43 -2.67
CA ARG A 27 -8.43 -1.74 -2.19
C ARG A 27 -9.36 -2.69 -1.46
N GLN A 28 -9.57 -3.88 -2.01
CA GLN A 28 -10.40 -4.89 -1.37
C GLN A 28 -9.81 -5.36 -0.04
N ILE A 29 -8.51 -5.57 0.02
CA ILE A 29 -7.81 -5.97 1.23
C ILE A 29 -8.03 -4.93 2.34
N VAL A 30 -7.89 -3.65 2.00
CA VAL A 30 -8.12 -2.57 2.97
C VAL A 30 -9.58 -2.54 3.43
N ARG A 31 -10.52 -2.62 2.49
CA ARG A 31 -11.95 -2.58 2.81
C ARG A 31 -12.38 -3.73 3.71
N HIS A 32 -11.79 -4.88 3.55
CA HIS A 32 -12.12 -6.05 4.36
C HIS A 32 -11.45 -6.03 5.74
N GLY A 33 -10.71 -4.96 6.05
CA GLY A 33 -10.17 -4.75 7.38
C GLY A 33 -8.95 -5.57 7.73
N HIS A 34 -8.16 -5.94 6.72
CA HIS A 34 -6.94 -6.72 6.95
C HIS A 34 -5.71 -5.86 7.24
N ILE A 35 -5.83 -4.54 7.14
CA ILE A 35 -4.69 -3.63 7.24
C ILE A 35 -4.80 -2.79 8.52
N ALA A 36 -3.66 -2.63 9.20
CA ALA A 36 -3.51 -1.74 10.33
C ALA A 36 -2.51 -0.63 10.00
N VAL A 37 -2.77 0.57 10.49
CA VAL A 37 -1.84 1.69 10.41
C VAL A 37 -1.54 2.11 11.85
N ASN A 38 -0.25 2.05 12.21
CA ASN A 38 0.21 2.36 13.57
C ASN A 38 -0.52 1.51 14.62
N GLY A 39 -0.78 0.25 14.29
CA GLY A 39 -1.42 -0.70 15.18
C GLY A 39 -2.93 -0.63 15.23
N LYS A 40 -3.55 0.27 14.48
CA LYS A 40 -5.00 0.43 14.45
C LYS A 40 -5.57 0.00 13.10
N ARG A 41 -6.65 -0.75 13.12
CA ARG A 41 -7.33 -1.17 11.91
C ARG A 41 -7.78 0.04 11.10
N LEU A 42 -7.49 0.00 9.80
CA LEU A 42 -7.90 1.04 8.86
C LEU A 42 -8.55 0.35 7.67
N ASP A 43 -9.82 0.64 7.41
CA ASP A 43 -10.59 0.00 6.35
C ASP A 43 -11.11 0.97 5.29
N ILE A 44 -10.55 2.17 5.25
CA ILE A 44 -10.92 3.19 4.27
C ILE A 44 -9.83 3.28 3.21
N PRO A 45 -10.06 2.74 1.99
CA PRO A 45 -8.99 2.68 0.96
C PRO A 45 -8.45 4.03 0.52
N SER A 46 -9.27 5.08 0.59
CA SER A 46 -8.85 6.42 0.19
C SER A 46 -8.12 7.19 1.29
N ALA A 47 -7.96 6.60 2.47
CA ALA A 47 -7.24 7.27 3.56
C ALA A 47 -5.80 7.55 3.14
N MET A 48 -5.28 8.69 3.58
CA MET A 48 -3.92 9.12 3.23
C MET A 48 -2.92 8.60 4.24
N THR A 49 -1.72 8.26 3.76
CA THR A 49 -0.61 7.91 4.64
C THR A 49 0.24 9.15 4.91
N TYR A 50 0.96 9.12 6.04
CA TYR A 50 1.84 10.20 6.46
C TYR A 50 3.22 9.64 6.80
N VAL A 51 4.22 10.50 6.76
CA VAL A 51 5.59 10.11 7.09
C VAL A 51 5.63 9.54 8.52
N GLY A 52 6.25 8.38 8.66
CA GLY A 52 6.33 7.68 9.93
C GLY A 52 5.23 6.66 10.16
N ASP A 53 4.19 6.62 9.31
CA ASP A 53 3.12 5.63 9.44
C ASP A 53 3.66 4.23 9.18
N VAL A 54 3.31 3.30 10.07
CA VAL A 54 3.66 1.90 9.95
C VAL A 54 2.43 1.12 9.50
N ILE A 55 2.54 0.52 8.33
CA ILE A 55 1.45 -0.24 7.71
C ILE A 55 1.75 -1.73 7.87
N THR A 56 0.80 -2.48 8.42
CA THR A 56 0.97 -3.92 8.62
C THR A 56 -0.35 -4.63 8.33
N VAL A 57 -0.26 -5.96 8.13
CA VAL A 57 -1.45 -6.81 8.09
C VAL A 57 -1.91 -7.07 9.52
N MET A 58 -3.21 -7.00 9.75
CA MET A 58 -3.78 -7.29 11.08
C MET A 58 -3.37 -8.68 11.54
N GLU A 59 -3.09 -8.81 12.83
CA GLU A 59 -2.60 -10.06 13.41
C GLU A 59 -3.54 -11.23 13.12
N ASN A 60 -4.84 -11.02 13.28
CA ASN A 60 -5.82 -12.07 13.02
C ASN A 60 -5.98 -12.42 11.54
N SER A 61 -5.47 -11.57 10.65
CA SER A 61 -5.51 -11.82 9.22
C SER A 61 -4.30 -12.59 8.71
N ARG A 62 -3.19 -12.57 9.45
CA ARG A 62 -1.94 -13.22 9.03
C ARG A 62 -2.06 -14.73 8.87
N SER A 63 -2.96 -15.35 9.61
CA SER A 63 -3.18 -16.79 9.53
C SER A 63 -4.06 -17.19 8.35
N LYS A 64 -4.67 -16.24 7.66
CA LYS A 64 -5.50 -16.52 6.50
C LYS A 64 -4.64 -16.97 5.32
N GLU A 65 -5.23 -17.84 4.50
CA GLU A 65 -4.55 -18.47 3.36
C GLU A 65 -3.80 -17.46 2.49
N TYR A 66 -4.45 -16.34 2.18
CA TYR A 66 -3.89 -15.33 1.29
C TYR A 66 -2.57 -14.75 1.83
N PHE A 67 -2.48 -14.55 3.14
CA PHE A 67 -1.30 -13.94 3.75
C PHE A 67 -0.25 -14.95 4.22
N LYS A 68 -0.62 -16.20 4.22
CA LYS A 68 0.26 -17.27 4.70
C LYS A 68 1.45 -17.44 3.76
N GLY A 69 2.66 -17.40 4.32
CA GLY A 69 3.87 -17.52 3.52
C GLY A 69 4.25 -16.27 2.73
N MET A 70 3.52 -15.19 2.87
CA MET A 70 3.76 -13.97 2.12
C MET A 70 5.09 -13.29 2.50
N GLU A 71 5.62 -13.58 3.69
CA GLU A 71 6.89 -13.03 4.14
C GLU A 71 8.02 -13.27 3.14
N GLU A 72 8.11 -14.48 2.60
CA GLU A 72 9.13 -14.84 1.63
C GLU A 72 8.96 -14.06 0.32
N THR A 73 7.72 -13.93 -0.12
CA THR A 73 7.41 -13.18 -1.34
C THR A 73 7.74 -11.70 -1.17
N LEU A 74 7.39 -11.12 -0.03
CA LEU A 74 7.68 -9.72 0.24
C LEU A 74 9.16 -9.44 0.32
N ALA A 75 9.94 -10.36 0.88
CA ALA A 75 11.39 -10.19 1.01
C ALA A 75 12.08 -10.06 -0.34
N THR A 76 11.48 -10.60 -1.40
CA THR A 76 12.06 -10.56 -2.75
C THR A 76 11.50 -9.42 -3.61
N LYS A 77 10.44 -8.75 -3.18
CA LYS A 77 9.83 -7.67 -3.95
C LYS A 77 10.55 -6.35 -3.73
N ALA A 78 10.73 -5.61 -4.81
CA ALA A 78 11.26 -4.26 -4.73
C ALA A 78 10.15 -3.29 -4.35
N VAL A 79 10.45 -2.37 -3.44
CA VAL A 79 9.51 -1.31 -3.05
C VAL A 79 10.07 0.05 -3.45
N PRO A 80 9.21 1.06 -3.67
CA PRO A 80 9.69 2.41 -3.96
C PRO A 80 10.59 2.96 -2.86
N ALA A 81 11.46 3.89 -3.23
CA ALA A 81 12.44 4.44 -2.28
C ALA A 81 11.80 5.21 -1.11
N TRP A 82 10.56 5.65 -1.26
CA TRP A 82 9.87 6.39 -0.21
C TRP A 82 9.21 5.49 0.85
N LEU A 83 9.29 4.17 0.66
CA LEU A 83 8.78 3.18 1.59
C LEU A 83 9.91 2.29 2.10
N ILE A 84 9.79 1.85 3.35
CA ILE A 84 10.71 0.88 3.95
C ILE A 84 9.91 -0.40 4.14
N GLN A 85 10.33 -1.48 3.50
CA GLN A 85 9.64 -2.76 3.59
C GLN A 85 9.95 -3.46 4.91
N ASP A 86 8.93 -4.07 5.50
CA ASP A 86 9.05 -4.91 6.68
C ASP A 86 8.36 -6.25 6.40
N ALA A 87 9.09 -7.16 5.79
CA ALA A 87 8.53 -8.44 5.38
C ALA A 87 8.06 -9.30 6.56
N GLN A 88 8.76 -9.22 7.69
CA GLN A 88 8.41 -10.02 8.88
C GLN A 88 7.04 -9.65 9.44
N ASN A 89 6.70 -8.38 9.39
CA ASN A 89 5.41 -7.88 9.87
C ASN A 89 4.38 -7.72 8.76
N LEU A 90 4.67 -8.21 7.58
CA LEU A 90 3.81 -8.12 6.39
C LEU A 90 3.37 -6.69 6.15
N GLY A 91 4.33 -5.81 5.93
CA GLY A 91 4.00 -4.41 5.69
C GLY A 91 5.21 -3.55 5.45
N GLY A 92 5.18 -2.36 5.97
CA GLY A 92 6.25 -1.41 5.81
C GLY A 92 5.96 -0.09 6.50
N LYS A 93 6.84 0.89 6.26
CA LYS A 93 6.76 2.20 6.87
C LYS A 93 6.95 3.27 5.81
N VAL A 94 6.26 4.39 5.98
CA VAL A 94 6.45 5.55 5.10
C VAL A 94 7.66 6.33 5.61
N ASP A 95 8.75 6.30 4.83
CA ASP A 95 9.99 6.99 5.20
C ASP A 95 9.93 8.47 4.88
N ARG A 96 9.39 8.79 3.69
CA ARG A 96 9.18 10.17 3.22
C ARG A 96 8.04 10.15 2.21
N PHE A 97 7.60 11.33 1.78
CA PHE A 97 6.60 11.36 0.72
C PHE A 97 7.25 11.10 -0.64
N PRO A 98 6.51 10.51 -1.59
CA PRO A 98 7.04 10.28 -2.92
C PRO A 98 7.26 11.61 -3.65
N THR A 99 8.28 11.63 -4.52
CA THR A 99 8.47 12.78 -5.42
C THR A 99 7.81 12.48 -6.76
N ARG A 100 7.59 13.54 -7.54
CA ARG A 100 6.97 13.41 -8.85
C ARG A 100 7.74 12.47 -9.77
N GLU A 101 9.07 12.51 -9.71
CA GLU A 101 9.94 11.66 -10.54
C GLU A 101 9.87 10.18 -10.16
N GLU A 102 9.49 9.88 -8.93
CA GLU A 102 9.40 8.50 -8.47
C GLU A 102 8.10 7.82 -8.88
N ILE A 103 7.14 8.58 -9.36
CA ILE A 103 5.86 8.04 -9.81
C ILE A 103 5.99 7.69 -11.28
N ASP A 104 5.59 6.46 -11.64
CA ASP A 104 5.64 5.99 -13.03
C ASP A 104 4.53 6.64 -13.83
N VAL A 105 4.84 7.80 -14.36
CA VAL A 105 3.89 8.78 -14.85
C VAL A 105 3.08 8.36 -16.08
N PRO A 106 3.67 7.84 -17.17
CA PRO A 106 2.88 7.64 -18.40
C PRO A 106 1.69 6.72 -18.24
N ILE A 107 1.84 5.67 -17.45
CA ILE A 107 0.76 4.71 -17.20
C ILE A 107 -0.15 5.23 -16.10
N GLU A 108 0.43 5.80 -15.06
CA GLU A 108 -0.32 6.27 -13.90
C GLU A 108 -1.25 7.44 -14.23
N GLU A 109 -0.83 8.36 -15.08
CA GLU A 109 -1.69 9.48 -15.47
C GLU A 109 -2.98 9.01 -16.13
N HIS A 110 -2.88 8.02 -16.99
CA HIS A 110 -4.05 7.46 -17.64
C HIS A 110 -5.03 6.84 -16.63
N LEU A 111 -4.51 6.09 -15.69
CA LEU A 111 -5.31 5.47 -14.63
C LEU A 111 -5.95 6.51 -13.72
N ILE A 112 -5.24 7.58 -13.43
CA ILE A 112 -5.72 8.66 -12.58
C ILE A 112 -6.93 9.34 -13.23
N VAL A 113 -6.87 9.61 -14.53
CA VAL A 113 -7.99 10.22 -15.25
C VAL A 113 -9.22 9.33 -15.16
N GLU A 114 -9.07 8.04 -15.32
CA GLU A 114 -10.18 7.10 -15.20
C GLU A 114 -10.78 7.11 -13.79
N LEU A 115 -9.95 7.14 -12.77
CA LEU A 115 -10.42 7.17 -11.39
C LEU A 115 -11.23 8.42 -11.08
N TYR A 116 -10.85 9.55 -11.65
CA TYR A 116 -11.52 10.81 -11.40
C TYR A 116 -12.76 11.02 -12.26
N SER A 117 -12.86 10.35 -13.37
CA SER A 117 -14.05 10.45 -14.22
C SER A 117 -15.21 9.62 -13.71
N LYS A 118 -15.01 8.89 -12.67
CA LYS A 118 -16.05 8.14 -11.98
C LYS A 118 -16.50 8.85 -10.73
#